data_372172c2636382a920ed1ff89dcc29c4
#
_entry.id   372172c2636382a920ed1ff89dcc29c4
#
_cell.length_a   1.000
_cell.length_b   1.000
_cell.length_c   1.000
_cell.angle_alpha   90.00
_cell.angle_beta   90.00
_cell.angle_gamma   90.00
#
_symmetry.space_group_name_H-M   'P 1'
#
loop_
_entity.id
_entity.type
_entity.pdbx_description
1 polymer ?
#
loop_
_entity_poly.entity_id
_entity_poly.type
_entity_poly.pdbx_seq_one_letter_code
_entity_poly.pdbx_strand_id
1 'polypeptide(L)'
;NAWFNLDENGTLRTTRRFDFETEPSEYTVRARVSDERNTFTEEVFSIYLLDEFEDLDADGIEDHLDDDIDGDGYTNDEETDYGSDPRDPASLANRAPADLNVSSLLAVFENQPVGTWVGEVISTDPDGDLISYHLIGGGNNNSFFTLDQNGTLKTATVFDYELNASNYIIVV
;
A
#
# COMPACT_ATOMS: atom_id res chain seq x y z
N ASN A 1 -16.32 25.55 26.90
CA ASN A 1 -16.49 24.34 26.10
C ASN A 1 -15.68 24.49 24.85
N ALA A 2 -14.63 23.69 24.66
CA ALA A 2 -13.66 23.91 23.56
C ALA A 2 -14.24 23.62 22.15
N TRP A 3 -15.34 22.86 22.07
CA TRP A 3 -15.89 22.37 20.79
C TRP A 3 -17.14 23.12 20.34
N PHE A 4 -17.71 23.95 21.22
CA PHE A 4 -18.90 24.75 20.93
C PHE A 4 -18.68 26.19 21.38
N ASN A 5 -19.19 27.13 20.61
CA ASN A 5 -19.19 28.55 20.90
C ASN A 5 -20.63 29.06 20.94
N LEU A 6 -21.00 29.75 22.01
CA LEU A 6 -22.28 30.45 22.12
C LEU A 6 -22.00 31.95 22.00
N ASP A 7 -22.60 32.61 21.01
CA ASP A 7 -22.45 34.04 20.84
C ASP A 7 -23.46 34.84 21.72
N GLU A 8 -23.26 36.14 21.77
CA GLU A 8 -24.11 37.04 22.62
C GLU A 8 -25.58 37.07 22.16
N ASN A 9 -25.88 36.64 20.93
CA ASN A 9 -27.25 36.57 20.43
C ASN A 9 -27.92 35.23 20.71
N GLY A 10 -27.22 34.32 21.41
CA GLY A 10 -27.73 32.99 21.78
C GLY A 10 -27.54 31.95 20.67
N THR A 11 -26.76 32.22 19.62
CA THR A 11 -26.48 31.24 18.56
C THR A 11 -25.33 30.32 18.99
N LEU A 12 -25.60 29.02 19.05
CA LEU A 12 -24.60 27.98 19.31
C LEU A 12 -24.02 27.47 18.01
N ARG A 13 -22.70 27.38 17.92
CA ARG A 13 -21.97 26.89 16.75
C ARG A 13 -20.90 25.90 17.15
N THR A 14 -20.59 24.96 16.26
CA THR A 14 -19.42 24.09 16.38
C THR A 14 -18.14 24.87 16.03
N THR A 15 -17.02 24.52 16.66
CA THR A 15 -15.70 25.11 16.43
C THR A 15 -14.80 24.22 15.56
N ARG A 16 -15.27 23.01 15.25
CA ARG A 16 -14.57 22.00 14.43
C ARG A 16 -15.58 21.11 13.71
N ARG A 17 -15.10 20.26 12.83
CA ARG A 17 -15.87 19.12 12.30
C ARG A 17 -15.89 18.01 13.35
N PHE A 18 -16.93 17.21 13.31
CA PHE A 18 -17.11 16.00 14.09
C PHE A 18 -17.23 14.84 13.11
N ASP A 19 -16.86 13.68 13.59
CA ASP A 19 -16.89 12.40 12.90
C ASP A 19 -17.69 11.43 13.77
N PHE A 20 -18.81 10.97 13.27
CA PHE A 20 -19.77 10.17 14.04
C PHE A 20 -19.20 8.79 14.41
N GLU A 21 -18.37 8.21 13.55
CA GLU A 21 -17.81 6.86 13.70
C GLU A 21 -16.72 6.80 14.79
N THR A 22 -16.02 7.90 14.98
CA THR A 22 -14.88 7.95 15.93
C THR A 22 -15.15 8.75 17.18
N GLU A 23 -16.27 9.48 17.26
CA GLU A 23 -16.57 10.41 18.35
C GLU A 23 -17.86 10.07 19.10
N PRO A 24 -18.05 10.61 20.32
CA PRO A 24 -19.31 10.41 21.04
C PRO A 24 -20.51 10.98 20.29
N SER A 25 -21.60 10.23 20.22
CA SER A 25 -22.85 10.68 19.60
C SER A 25 -23.64 11.72 20.42
N GLU A 26 -23.23 12.01 21.66
CA GLU A 26 -23.89 13.00 22.54
C GLU A 26 -22.84 13.86 23.25
N TYR A 27 -23.07 15.17 23.20
CA TYR A 27 -22.31 16.18 23.92
C TYR A 27 -23.23 17.00 24.83
N THR A 28 -22.69 17.54 25.90
CA THR A 28 -23.43 18.45 26.77
C THR A 28 -22.79 19.84 26.80
N VAL A 29 -23.60 20.85 26.73
CA VAL A 29 -23.20 22.25 26.92
C VAL A 29 -23.97 22.84 28.05
N ARG A 30 -23.28 23.61 28.93
CA ARG A 30 -23.90 24.39 29.99
C ARG A 30 -23.91 25.85 29.54
N ALA A 31 -25.08 26.39 29.37
CA ALA A 31 -25.27 27.80 29.01
C ALA A 31 -25.75 28.61 30.21
N ARG A 32 -25.35 29.88 30.27
CA ARG A 32 -25.79 30.87 31.23
C ARG A 32 -26.35 32.07 30.48
N VAL A 33 -27.49 32.55 30.91
CA VAL A 33 -28.01 33.86 30.52
C VAL A 33 -28.08 34.76 31.76
N SER A 34 -27.61 36.00 31.61
CA SER A 34 -27.64 37.01 32.68
C SER A 34 -28.27 38.30 32.17
N ASP A 35 -28.89 39.01 33.08
CA ASP A 35 -29.44 40.35 32.84
C ASP A 35 -28.40 41.47 33.12
N GLU A 36 -28.78 42.71 32.90
CA GLU A 36 -27.98 43.92 33.19
C GLU A 36 -27.62 44.13 34.65
N ARG A 37 -28.35 43.43 35.57
CA ARG A 37 -28.13 43.48 37.00
C ARG A 37 -27.32 42.29 37.55
N ASN A 38 -26.76 41.47 36.63
CA ASN A 38 -26.00 40.25 36.93
C ASN A 38 -26.79 39.15 37.64
N THR A 39 -28.13 39.17 37.57
CA THR A 39 -28.88 37.95 37.90
C THR A 39 -28.83 37.00 36.73
N PHE A 40 -28.70 35.69 36.97
CA PHE A 40 -28.51 34.72 35.93
C PHE A 40 -29.30 33.44 36.16
N THR A 41 -29.52 32.72 35.08
CA THR A 41 -29.95 31.33 35.11
C THR A 41 -29.00 30.49 34.25
N GLU A 42 -28.88 29.22 34.61
CA GLU A 42 -28.05 28.25 33.88
C GLU A 42 -28.86 27.01 33.57
N GLU A 43 -28.57 26.42 32.41
CA GLU A 43 -29.18 25.16 32.00
C GLU A 43 -28.14 24.31 31.24
N VAL A 44 -28.32 22.98 31.27
CA VAL A 44 -27.50 22.02 30.54
C VAL A 44 -28.34 21.48 29.40
N PHE A 45 -27.79 21.53 28.22
CA PHE A 45 -28.41 21.02 26.99
C PHE A 45 -27.57 19.88 26.39
N SER A 46 -28.27 18.84 25.91
CA SER A 46 -27.64 17.79 25.08
C SER A 46 -27.65 18.20 23.64
N ILE A 47 -26.53 17.91 22.96
CA ILE A 47 -26.34 18.08 21.53
C ILE A 47 -26.06 16.70 20.99
N TYR A 48 -26.83 16.23 20.06
CA TYR A 48 -26.66 14.94 19.41
C TYR A 48 -25.91 15.11 18.10
N LEU A 49 -24.86 14.35 17.93
CA LEU A 49 -24.21 14.15 16.64
C LEU A 49 -25.08 13.18 15.85
N LEU A 50 -25.39 13.53 14.64
CA LEU A 50 -26.15 12.68 13.73
C LEU A 50 -25.17 12.15 12.67
N ASP A 51 -25.38 10.91 12.29
CA ASP A 51 -24.66 10.24 11.25
C ASP A 51 -24.97 10.85 9.88
N GLU A 52 -23.96 10.96 9.02
CA GLU A 52 -24.06 11.33 7.61
C GLU A 52 -23.40 10.22 6.81
N PHE A 53 -24.08 9.64 5.86
CA PHE A 53 -23.60 8.58 5.00
C PHE A 53 -22.42 9.09 4.16
N GLU A 54 -21.23 8.59 4.41
CA GLU A 54 -19.98 8.91 3.73
C GLU A 54 -19.61 7.73 2.84
N ASP A 55 -19.45 7.96 1.53
CA ASP A 55 -19.22 6.96 0.50
C ASP A 55 -18.39 7.65 -0.61
N LEU A 56 -17.09 7.47 -0.54
CA LEU A 56 -16.12 8.22 -1.33
C LEU A 56 -16.14 7.82 -2.81
N ASP A 57 -16.24 6.52 -3.09
CA ASP A 57 -16.23 5.96 -4.45
C ASP A 57 -17.64 5.77 -5.05
N ALA A 58 -18.67 5.95 -4.23
CA ALA A 58 -20.08 5.85 -4.59
C ALA A 58 -20.54 4.42 -4.97
N ASP A 59 -19.99 3.41 -4.32
CA ASP A 59 -20.38 2.00 -4.52
C ASP A 59 -21.58 1.56 -3.67
N GLY A 60 -21.94 2.35 -2.64
CA GLY A 60 -23.08 2.15 -1.73
C GLY A 60 -22.67 1.52 -0.38
N ILE A 61 -21.39 1.37 -0.11
CA ILE A 61 -20.82 1.00 1.19
C ILE A 61 -20.32 2.28 1.87
N GLU A 62 -20.53 2.42 3.17
CA GLU A 62 -19.99 3.56 3.92
C GLU A 62 -18.47 3.42 4.10
N ASP A 63 -17.72 4.50 3.99
CA ASP A 63 -16.25 4.53 4.08
C ASP A 63 -15.69 3.72 5.27
N HIS A 64 -16.35 3.75 6.42
CA HIS A 64 -15.88 3.05 7.63
C HIS A 64 -16.13 1.53 7.62
N LEU A 65 -16.93 1.04 6.67
CA LEU A 65 -17.24 -0.38 6.45
C LEU A 65 -16.64 -0.90 5.14
N ASP A 66 -16.02 -0.03 4.37
CA ASP A 66 -15.49 -0.33 3.05
C ASP A 66 -14.03 -0.79 3.13
N ASP A 67 -13.75 -1.91 2.48
CA ASP A 67 -12.40 -2.48 2.38
C ASP A 67 -11.56 -1.83 1.26
N ASP A 68 -12.19 -1.01 0.36
CA ASP A 68 -11.57 -0.32 -0.78
C ASP A 68 -12.25 1.06 -0.96
N ILE A 69 -12.00 1.97 0.00
CA ILE A 69 -12.72 3.25 0.19
C ILE A 69 -12.74 4.13 -1.06
N ASP A 70 -11.70 4.11 -1.88
CA ASP A 70 -11.61 4.98 -3.05
C ASP A 70 -11.91 4.26 -4.39
N GLY A 71 -12.16 2.94 -4.34
CA GLY A 71 -12.61 2.14 -5.46
C GLY A 71 -11.57 1.92 -6.55
N ASP A 72 -10.28 2.00 -6.23
CA ASP A 72 -9.21 1.84 -7.22
C ASP A 72 -8.83 0.37 -7.50
N GLY A 73 -9.33 -0.56 -6.67
CA GLY A 73 -9.14 -2.01 -6.78
C GLY A 73 -8.04 -2.57 -5.89
N TYR A 74 -7.43 -1.73 -5.06
CA TYR A 74 -6.58 -2.15 -3.93
C TYR A 74 -7.34 -1.97 -2.63
N THR A 75 -7.18 -2.90 -1.70
CA THR A 75 -7.81 -2.74 -0.39
C THR A 75 -7.06 -1.73 0.47
N ASN A 76 -7.76 -1.08 1.41
CA ASN A 76 -7.18 -0.13 2.37
C ASN A 76 -5.97 -0.71 3.12
N ASP A 77 -6.02 -2.02 3.43
CA ASP A 77 -4.92 -2.73 4.08
C ASP A 77 -3.72 -2.90 3.14
N GLU A 78 -3.94 -3.29 1.87
CA GLU A 78 -2.87 -3.37 0.86
C GLU A 78 -2.21 -2.02 0.65
N GLU A 79 -2.98 -0.96 0.52
CA GLU A 79 -2.46 0.39 0.34
C GLU A 79 -1.65 0.86 1.54
N THR A 80 -2.14 0.64 2.75
CA THR A 80 -1.40 0.95 3.99
C THR A 80 -0.08 0.19 4.06
N ASP A 81 -0.07 -1.09 3.70
CA ASP A 81 1.11 -1.96 3.72
C ASP A 81 2.16 -1.54 2.67
N TYR A 82 1.72 -1.07 1.50
CA TYR A 82 2.60 -0.62 0.41
C TYR A 82 2.86 0.89 0.41
N GLY A 83 2.18 1.65 1.27
CA GLY A 83 2.42 3.07 1.51
C GLY A 83 1.74 4.01 0.52
N SER A 84 0.66 3.58 -0.11
CA SER A 84 -0.28 4.43 -0.84
C SER A 84 -1.35 5.02 0.09
N ASP A 85 -2.24 5.85 -0.44
CA ASP A 85 -3.28 6.55 0.33
C ASP A 85 -4.65 5.92 0.02
N PRO A 86 -5.29 5.22 0.99
CA PRO A 86 -6.59 4.54 0.81
C PRO A 86 -7.77 5.45 0.46
N ARG A 87 -7.56 6.73 0.31
CA ARG A 87 -8.60 7.71 -0.02
C ARG A 87 -8.28 8.50 -1.30
N ASP A 88 -7.22 8.15 -2.01
CA ASP A 88 -6.82 8.79 -3.28
C ASP A 88 -6.68 7.73 -4.39
N PRO A 89 -7.67 7.53 -5.25
CA PRO A 89 -7.67 6.51 -6.30
C PRO A 89 -6.58 6.70 -7.37
N ALA A 90 -5.76 7.73 -7.25
CA ALA A 90 -4.57 7.93 -8.07
C ALA A 90 -3.27 7.49 -7.35
N SER A 91 -3.36 7.15 -6.07
CA SER A 91 -2.23 6.72 -5.22
C SER A 91 -2.13 5.19 -5.15
N LEU A 92 -1.89 4.55 -6.29
CA LEU A 92 -1.92 3.09 -6.43
C LEU A 92 -0.85 2.38 -5.58
N ALA A 93 -1.22 1.29 -4.94
CA ALA A 93 -0.29 0.41 -4.25
C ALA A 93 0.66 -0.27 -5.25
N ASN A 94 1.97 -0.36 -4.91
CA ASN A 94 2.98 -1.00 -5.75
C ASN A 94 3.48 -2.29 -5.09
N ARG A 95 3.02 -3.43 -5.59
CA ARG A 95 3.42 -4.77 -5.11
C ARG A 95 4.71 -5.21 -5.79
N ALA A 96 5.55 -5.94 -5.05
CA ALA A 96 6.79 -6.46 -5.61
C ALA A 96 6.53 -7.59 -6.62
N PRO A 97 7.44 -7.77 -7.63
CA PRO A 97 7.39 -8.94 -8.50
C PRO A 97 7.35 -10.25 -7.71
N ALA A 98 6.57 -11.21 -8.18
CA ALA A 98 6.32 -12.49 -7.54
C ALA A 98 6.64 -13.66 -8.48
N ASP A 99 6.57 -14.90 -7.95
CA ASP A 99 6.71 -16.12 -8.74
C ASP A 99 8.03 -16.26 -9.50
N LEU A 100 9.13 -15.74 -8.91
CA LEU A 100 10.47 -15.89 -9.51
C LEU A 100 10.81 -17.37 -9.66
N ASN A 101 10.98 -17.81 -10.92
CA ASN A 101 11.18 -19.20 -11.30
C ASN A 101 12.02 -19.31 -12.57
N VAL A 102 12.18 -20.51 -13.09
CA VAL A 102 12.83 -20.78 -14.37
C VAL A 102 11.82 -21.41 -15.32
N SER A 103 11.87 -21.05 -16.60
CA SER A 103 10.94 -21.58 -17.62
C SER A 103 11.18 -23.07 -17.94
N SER A 104 12.40 -23.56 -17.68
CA SER A 104 12.83 -24.95 -17.91
C SER A 104 14.07 -25.27 -17.09
N LEU A 105 14.53 -26.52 -17.16
CA LEU A 105 15.82 -26.91 -16.57
C LEU A 105 16.95 -26.03 -17.13
N LEU A 106 17.68 -25.36 -16.25
CA LEU A 106 18.89 -24.62 -16.59
C LEU A 106 20.03 -25.61 -16.84
N ALA A 107 20.44 -25.75 -18.10
CA ALA A 107 21.51 -26.69 -18.48
C ALA A 107 22.27 -26.21 -19.73
N VAL A 108 23.52 -26.58 -19.82
CA VAL A 108 24.37 -26.34 -20.99
C VAL A 108 25.29 -27.54 -21.19
N PHE A 109 25.59 -27.88 -22.44
CA PHE A 109 26.62 -28.85 -22.74
C PHE A 109 27.99 -28.25 -22.52
N GLU A 110 28.96 -29.06 -22.15
CA GLU A 110 30.35 -28.67 -22.06
C GLU A 110 30.92 -28.25 -23.45
N ASN A 111 32.08 -27.59 -23.40
CA ASN A 111 32.82 -27.17 -24.59
C ASN A 111 32.05 -26.24 -25.56
N GLN A 112 30.96 -25.62 -25.05
CA GLN A 112 30.23 -24.62 -25.83
C GLN A 112 30.90 -23.23 -25.67
N PRO A 113 30.80 -22.36 -26.68
CA PRO A 113 31.38 -21.03 -26.61
C PRO A 113 30.71 -20.17 -25.53
N VAL A 114 31.46 -19.16 -25.05
CA VAL A 114 30.91 -18.10 -24.17
C VAL A 114 29.71 -17.45 -24.88
N GLY A 115 28.68 -17.13 -24.08
CA GLY A 115 27.40 -16.58 -24.57
C GLY A 115 26.38 -17.63 -24.99
N THR A 116 26.70 -18.94 -24.80
CA THR A 116 25.73 -20.02 -25.04
C THR A 116 24.53 -19.89 -24.10
N TRP A 117 23.34 -20.04 -24.65
CA TRP A 117 22.08 -20.01 -23.91
C TRP A 117 22.00 -21.17 -22.90
N VAL A 118 21.57 -20.87 -21.66
CA VAL A 118 21.42 -21.82 -20.58
C VAL A 118 19.95 -22.03 -20.22
N GLY A 119 19.17 -20.97 -20.27
CA GLY A 119 17.76 -20.98 -19.94
C GLY A 119 17.21 -19.58 -19.71
N GLU A 120 16.00 -19.52 -19.16
CA GLU A 120 15.31 -18.26 -18.87
C GLU A 120 14.81 -18.25 -17.43
N VAL A 121 15.03 -17.13 -16.76
CA VAL A 121 14.41 -16.77 -15.48
C VAL A 121 13.14 -16.01 -15.79
N ILE A 122 12.06 -16.33 -15.10
CA ILE A 122 10.73 -15.74 -15.30
C ILE A 122 10.16 -15.29 -13.97
N SER A 123 9.36 -14.24 -14.02
CA SER A 123 8.60 -13.71 -12.89
C SER A 123 7.36 -13.00 -13.43
N THR A 124 6.41 -12.72 -12.58
CA THR A 124 5.23 -11.88 -12.87
C THR A 124 5.16 -10.72 -11.89
N ASP A 125 4.67 -9.59 -12.37
CA ASP A 125 4.35 -8.46 -11.51
C ASP A 125 2.84 -8.36 -11.35
N PRO A 126 2.30 -8.30 -10.10
CA PRO A 126 0.86 -8.23 -9.87
C PRO A 126 0.20 -6.96 -10.42
N ASP A 127 0.96 -5.88 -10.53
CA ASP A 127 0.47 -4.58 -11.00
C ASP A 127 0.73 -4.37 -12.50
N GLY A 128 1.43 -5.33 -13.13
CA GLY A 128 1.75 -5.32 -14.56
C GLY A 128 2.96 -4.46 -14.90
N ASP A 129 3.80 -4.15 -13.91
CA ASP A 129 5.01 -3.37 -14.11
C ASP A 129 6.09 -4.11 -14.89
N LEU A 130 7.00 -3.34 -15.47
CA LEU A 130 8.12 -3.89 -16.22
C LEU A 130 9.17 -4.49 -15.28
N ILE A 131 9.37 -5.79 -15.39
CA ILE A 131 10.36 -6.54 -14.61
C ILE A 131 11.74 -6.48 -15.27
N SER A 132 12.78 -6.34 -14.46
CA SER A 132 14.17 -6.49 -14.89
C SER A 132 14.92 -7.47 -13.99
N TYR A 133 15.76 -8.32 -14.59
CA TYR A 133 16.47 -9.39 -13.90
C TYR A 133 17.95 -9.06 -13.72
N HIS A 134 18.50 -9.39 -12.57
CA HIS A 134 19.90 -9.14 -12.22
C HIS A 134 20.49 -10.30 -11.43
N LEU A 135 21.78 -10.67 -11.72
CA LEU A 135 22.53 -11.58 -10.87
C LEU A 135 23.04 -10.84 -9.63
N ILE A 136 22.68 -11.32 -8.43
CA ILE A 136 23.09 -10.71 -7.17
C ILE A 136 24.45 -11.24 -6.74
N GLY A 137 25.41 -10.36 -6.43
CA GLY A 137 26.75 -10.75 -5.96
C GLY A 137 26.74 -11.40 -4.58
N GLY A 138 27.68 -12.33 -4.32
CA GLY A 138 27.91 -12.86 -2.98
C GLY A 138 28.07 -14.37 -2.89
N GLY A 139 29.29 -14.91 -3.04
CA GLY A 139 29.66 -16.29 -2.68
C GLY A 139 29.04 -17.43 -3.49
N ASN A 140 28.46 -17.12 -4.62
CA ASN A 140 27.83 -18.04 -5.59
C ASN A 140 28.62 -18.10 -6.90
N ASN A 141 28.11 -18.85 -7.88
CA ASN A 141 28.74 -19.04 -9.17
C ASN A 141 28.32 -18.02 -10.24
N ASN A 142 27.73 -16.89 -9.88
CA ASN A 142 27.21 -15.88 -10.81
C ASN A 142 28.25 -15.38 -11.82
N SER A 143 29.54 -15.35 -11.45
CA SER A 143 30.64 -14.92 -12.35
C SER A 143 30.83 -15.80 -13.59
N PHE A 144 30.28 -17.01 -13.61
CA PHE A 144 30.34 -17.92 -14.75
C PHE A 144 29.18 -17.73 -15.74
N PHE A 145 28.25 -16.83 -15.42
CA PHE A 145 27.06 -16.59 -16.20
C PHE A 145 26.81 -15.09 -16.43
N THR A 146 25.99 -14.78 -17.41
CA THR A 146 25.39 -13.45 -17.64
C THR A 146 23.89 -13.61 -17.69
N LEU A 147 23.18 -12.68 -17.08
CA LEU A 147 21.73 -12.57 -17.14
C LEU A 147 21.40 -11.22 -17.78
N ASP A 148 20.61 -11.23 -18.83
CA ASP A 148 20.15 -9.98 -19.41
C ASP A 148 18.81 -9.53 -18.78
N GLN A 149 18.43 -8.27 -19.01
CA GLN A 149 17.30 -7.64 -18.33
C GLN A 149 15.95 -8.32 -18.61
N ASN A 150 15.85 -9.13 -19.64
CA ASN A 150 14.64 -9.89 -19.98
C ASN A 150 14.67 -11.34 -19.47
N GLY A 151 15.61 -11.69 -18.59
CA GLY A 151 15.67 -13.00 -17.94
C GLY A 151 16.45 -14.07 -18.67
N THR A 152 17.10 -13.76 -19.83
CA THR A 152 17.88 -14.76 -20.55
C THR A 152 19.25 -14.99 -19.89
N LEU A 153 19.50 -16.22 -19.44
CA LEU A 153 20.76 -16.67 -18.83
C LEU A 153 21.67 -17.28 -19.89
N LYS A 154 22.94 -16.85 -19.92
CA LYS A 154 23.99 -17.32 -20.83
C LYS A 154 25.28 -17.63 -20.09
N THR A 155 26.16 -18.46 -20.69
CA THR A 155 27.48 -18.74 -20.17
C THR A 155 28.41 -17.53 -20.29
N ALA A 156 29.23 -17.26 -19.28
CA ALA A 156 30.31 -16.26 -19.28
C ALA A 156 31.70 -16.95 -19.43
N THR A 157 31.74 -18.30 -19.43
CA THR A 157 32.95 -19.10 -19.57
C THR A 157 32.66 -20.33 -20.43
N VAL A 158 33.71 -21.01 -20.87
CA VAL A 158 33.62 -22.36 -21.45
C VAL A 158 33.73 -23.36 -20.29
N PHE A 159 32.83 -24.29 -20.22
CA PHE A 159 32.83 -25.38 -19.25
C PHE A 159 33.44 -26.65 -19.84
N ASP A 160 34.13 -27.42 -19.02
CA ASP A 160 34.71 -28.74 -19.33
C ASP A 160 34.26 -29.67 -18.22
N TYR A 161 33.48 -30.69 -18.52
CA TYR A 161 32.83 -31.55 -17.53
C TYR A 161 33.82 -32.34 -16.67
N GLU A 162 34.99 -32.73 -17.26
CA GLU A 162 36.02 -33.47 -16.58
C GLU A 162 36.91 -32.60 -15.64
N LEU A 163 36.96 -31.28 -15.92
CA LEU A 163 37.83 -30.35 -15.17
C LEU A 163 37.05 -29.41 -14.26
N ASN A 164 35.78 -29.15 -14.55
CA ASN A 164 34.93 -28.19 -13.79
C ASN A 164 33.91 -28.90 -12.90
N ALA A 165 33.25 -28.13 -12.04
CA ALA A 165 32.09 -28.62 -11.32
C ALA A 165 30.93 -28.94 -12.28
N SER A 166 30.19 -30.00 -11.98
CA SER A 166 29.00 -30.39 -12.77
C SER A 166 27.71 -29.69 -12.35
N ASN A 167 27.76 -28.89 -11.25
CA ASN A 167 26.63 -28.17 -10.73
C ASN A 167 27.06 -26.77 -10.27
N TYR A 168 26.28 -25.76 -10.63
CA TYR A 168 26.52 -24.36 -10.30
C TYR A 168 25.27 -23.76 -9.66
N ILE A 169 25.47 -22.92 -8.67
CA ILE A 169 24.40 -22.18 -7.98
C ILE A 169 24.47 -20.72 -8.42
N ILE A 170 23.39 -20.21 -8.95
CA ILE A 170 23.20 -18.78 -9.26
C ILE A 170 22.19 -18.18 -8.29
N VAL A 171 22.34 -16.86 -8.03
CA VAL A 171 21.39 -16.08 -7.24
C VAL A 171 20.96 -14.88 -8.11
N VAL A 172 19.67 -14.76 -8.27
CA VAL A 172 19.00 -13.72 -9.07
C VAL A 172 18.26 -12.78 -8.15
#